data_4519aa645ef9fd6121d04f655cfb3f87
#
_entry.id   4519aa645ef9fd6121d04f655cfb3f87
#
_cell.length_a   1.000
_cell.length_b   1.000
_cell.length_c   1.000
_cell.angle_alpha   90.00
_cell.angle_beta   90.00
_cell.angle_gamma   90.00
#
_symmetry.space_group_name_H-M   'P 1'
#
loop_
_entity.id
_entity.type
_entity.pdbx_description
1 polymer ?
#
loop_
_entity_poly.entity_id
_entity_poly.type
_entity_poly.pdbx_seq_one_letter_code
_entity_poly.pdbx_strand_id
1 'polypeptide(L)'
;MNDHQKKRFANNIVQTLYNTVSGKKIAFLGWTKKKDTNDTRESAAINVADYLLNEQANVTVYDPRVKEKQIVNDLLYLKSRSIEEINKGVSVFDDPYEVCKGAHAIAILTEWDEFKDYDWKRIYDNMKKPAFIFDGRNILDAKKIKEIGFHFNAIGRED
;
A
#
# COMPACT_ATOMS: atom_id res chain seq x y z
N MET A 1 -0.55 7.64 -11.91
CA MET A 1 -2.00 7.41 -11.97
C MET A 1 -2.74 8.73 -11.98
N ASN A 2 -3.74 8.86 -12.84
CA ASN A 2 -4.69 9.97 -12.75
C ASN A 2 -5.74 9.66 -11.67
N ASP A 3 -6.64 10.62 -11.39
CA ASP A 3 -7.61 10.45 -10.31
C ASP A 3 -8.55 9.27 -10.52
N HIS A 4 -8.95 9.02 -11.74
CA HIS A 4 -9.79 7.86 -12.09
C HIS A 4 -9.06 6.53 -11.81
N GLN A 5 -7.79 6.46 -12.19
CA GLN A 5 -6.97 5.27 -11.96
C GLN A 5 -6.71 5.01 -10.47
N LYS A 6 -6.49 6.06 -9.68
CA LYS A 6 -6.31 5.95 -8.22
C LYS A 6 -7.53 5.36 -7.56
N LYS A 7 -8.70 5.86 -7.90
CA LYS A 7 -9.98 5.39 -7.37
C LYS A 7 -10.24 3.95 -7.78
N ARG A 8 -9.99 3.62 -9.04
CA ARG A 8 -10.14 2.28 -9.59
C ARG A 8 -9.22 1.29 -8.88
N PHE A 9 -7.96 1.69 -8.65
CA PHE A 9 -6.99 0.87 -7.93
C PHE A 9 -7.48 0.57 -6.51
N ALA A 10 -7.88 1.61 -5.77
CA ALA A 10 -8.39 1.45 -4.41
C ALA A 10 -9.65 0.58 -4.36
N ASN A 11 -10.57 0.80 -5.28
CA ASN A 11 -11.80 0.02 -5.35
C ASN A 11 -11.53 -1.45 -5.68
N ASN A 12 -10.53 -1.72 -6.53
CA ASN A 12 -10.12 -3.09 -6.85
C ASN A 12 -9.61 -3.82 -5.59
N ILE A 13 -8.87 -3.12 -4.73
CA ILE A 13 -8.43 -3.70 -3.45
C ILE A 13 -9.63 -4.11 -2.62
N VAL A 14 -10.62 -3.23 -2.46
CA VAL A 14 -11.81 -3.51 -1.68
C VAL A 14 -12.57 -4.71 -2.26
N GLN A 15 -12.81 -4.72 -3.54
CA GLN A 15 -13.57 -5.80 -4.19
C GLN A 15 -12.84 -7.14 -4.10
N THR A 16 -11.54 -7.14 -4.32
CA THR A 16 -10.73 -8.35 -4.28
C THR A 16 -10.67 -8.94 -2.87
N LEU A 17 -10.71 -8.10 -1.84
CA LEU A 17 -10.72 -8.51 -0.44
C LEU A 17 -12.14 -8.79 0.06
N TYR A 18 -12.96 -9.42 -0.78
CA TYR A 18 -14.32 -9.87 -0.44
C TYR A 18 -15.27 -8.69 -0.15
N ASN A 19 -15.10 -7.60 -0.91
CA ASN A 19 -15.95 -6.40 -0.85
C ASN A 19 -15.90 -5.65 0.48
N THR A 20 -14.90 -5.91 1.31
CA THR A 20 -14.70 -5.15 2.54
C THR A 20 -13.22 -5.14 2.94
N VAL A 21 -12.75 -3.98 3.38
CA VAL A 21 -11.44 -3.85 4.02
C VAL A 21 -11.56 -3.41 5.49
N SER A 22 -12.78 -3.36 5.99
CA SER A 22 -13.04 -2.93 7.37
C SER A 22 -12.28 -3.78 8.37
N GLY A 23 -11.42 -3.14 9.16
CA GLY A 23 -10.59 -3.81 10.14
C GLY A 23 -9.42 -4.60 9.56
N LYS A 24 -9.27 -4.61 8.22
CA LYS A 24 -8.15 -5.32 7.58
C LYS A 24 -6.94 -4.42 7.48
N LYS A 25 -5.76 -5.01 7.69
CA LYS A 25 -4.48 -4.29 7.58
C LYS A 25 -4.01 -4.32 6.14
N ILE A 26 -3.82 -3.15 5.55
CA ILE A 26 -3.30 -2.96 4.20
C ILE A 26 -1.94 -2.27 4.32
N ALA A 27 -0.88 -2.95 3.91
CA ALA A 27 0.48 -2.42 3.99
C ALA A 27 0.82 -1.67 2.70
N PHE A 28 1.24 -0.42 2.84
CA PHE A 28 1.67 0.41 1.71
C PHE A 28 3.18 0.39 1.62
N LEU A 29 3.70 -0.01 0.49
CA LEU A 29 5.11 0.12 0.15
C LEU A 29 5.24 1.28 -0.83
N GLY A 30 5.84 2.37 -0.34
CA GLY A 30 6.01 3.59 -1.11
C GLY A 30 4.96 4.64 -0.81
N TRP A 31 5.42 5.85 -0.60
CA TRP A 31 4.58 7.02 -0.36
C TRP A 31 4.96 8.21 -1.22
N THR A 32 6.16 8.18 -1.82
CA THR A 32 6.61 9.24 -2.72
C THR A 32 5.92 9.14 -4.08
N LYS A 33 5.95 10.25 -4.81
CA LYS A 33 5.40 10.33 -6.16
C LYS A 33 6.10 9.38 -7.12
N LYS A 34 7.43 9.22 -6.96
CA LYS A 34 8.29 8.33 -7.75
C LYS A 34 9.52 7.97 -6.94
N LYS A 35 10.33 7.01 -7.45
CA LYS A 35 11.57 6.63 -6.78
C LYS A 35 12.61 7.76 -6.78
N ASP A 36 13.62 7.62 -5.92
CA ASP A 36 14.79 8.49 -5.83
C ASP A 36 14.47 9.94 -5.45
N THR A 37 13.38 10.15 -4.71
CA THR A 37 12.98 11.47 -4.21
C THR A 37 12.22 11.31 -2.90
N ASN A 38 12.10 12.41 -2.15
CA ASN A 38 11.20 12.48 -0.99
C ASN A 38 9.94 13.31 -1.31
N ASP A 39 9.69 13.61 -2.59
CA ASP A 39 8.54 14.41 -3.02
C ASP A 39 7.26 13.58 -2.95
N THR A 40 6.34 13.99 -2.10
CA THR A 40 5.04 13.32 -1.92
C THR A 40 3.89 14.05 -2.59
N ARG A 41 4.12 15.19 -3.21
CA ARG A 41 3.07 15.99 -3.84
C ARG A 41 2.38 15.18 -4.94
N GLU A 42 1.05 15.13 -4.88
CA GLU A 42 0.22 14.40 -5.83
C GLU A 42 0.53 12.90 -5.92
N SER A 43 1.14 12.33 -4.87
CA SER A 43 1.40 10.90 -4.82
C SER A 43 0.08 10.11 -4.83
N ALA A 44 0.04 9.05 -5.64
CA ALA A 44 -1.11 8.16 -5.69
C ALA A 44 -1.40 7.51 -4.32
N ALA A 45 -0.35 7.26 -3.53
CA ALA A 45 -0.49 6.64 -2.22
C ALA A 45 -1.42 7.43 -1.30
N ILE A 46 -1.36 8.76 -1.35
CA ILE A 46 -2.19 9.61 -0.50
C ILE A 46 -3.68 9.38 -0.78
N ASN A 47 -4.07 9.40 -2.04
CA ASN A 47 -5.48 9.23 -2.43
C ASN A 47 -5.97 7.81 -2.21
N VAL A 48 -5.13 6.81 -2.48
CA VAL A 48 -5.48 5.40 -2.24
C VAL A 48 -5.66 5.15 -0.75
N ALA A 49 -4.75 5.67 0.10
CA ALA A 49 -4.87 5.55 1.54
C ALA A 49 -6.15 6.22 2.04
N ASP A 50 -6.44 7.42 1.56
CA ASP A 50 -7.66 8.16 1.92
C ASP A 50 -8.91 7.34 1.61
N TYR A 51 -8.97 6.76 0.42
CA TYR A 51 -10.11 5.93 0.03
C TYR A 51 -10.27 4.72 0.96
N LEU A 52 -9.17 4.02 1.24
CA LEU A 52 -9.23 2.82 2.09
C LEU A 52 -9.55 3.15 3.55
N LEU A 53 -9.08 4.29 4.05
CA LEU A 53 -9.42 4.76 5.39
C LEU A 53 -10.92 5.09 5.50
N ASN A 54 -11.52 5.62 4.45
CA ASN A 54 -12.97 5.84 4.41
C ASN A 54 -13.74 4.52 4.48
N GLU A 55 -13.12 3.42 4.02
CA GLU A 55 -13.69 2.08 4.09
C GLU A 55 -13.29 1.35 5.38
N GLN A 56 -12.75 2.07 6.36
CA GLN A 56 -12.38 1.57 7.69
C GLN A 56 -11.22 0.57 7.70
N ALA A 57 -10.33 0.62 6.70
CA ALA A 57 -9.11 -0.18 6.70
C ALA A 57 -8.11 0.36 7.73
N ASN A 58 -7.22 -0.50 8.19
CA ASN A 58 -6.02 -0.12 8.93
C ASN A 58 -4.87 -0.04 7.94
N VAL A 59 -4.31 1.14 7.75
CA VAL A 59 -3.24 1.39 6.78
C VAL A 59 -1.90 1.44 7.49
N THR A 60 -0.94 0.63 7.03
CA THR A 60 0.44 0.70 7.51
C THR A 60 1.32 1.16 6.34
N VAL A 61 2.33 1.97 6.63
CA VAL A 61 3.11 2.61 5.57
C VAL A 61 4.60 2.45 5.83
N TYR A 62 5.34 2.11 4.78
CA TYR A 62 6.79 2.19 4.74
C TYR A 62 7.23 2.87 3.45
N ASP A 63 8.13 3.85 3.58
CA ASP A 63 8.83 4.46 2.45
C ASP A 63 10.26 4.76 2.88
N PRO A 64 11.28 4.43 2.07
CA PRO A 64 12.67 4.66 2.47
C PRO A 64 13.07 6.13 2.63
N ARG A 65 12.31 7.05 2.08
CA ARG A 65 12.65 8.49 2.06
C ARG A 65 11.63 9.38 2.76
N VAL A 66 10.53 8.83 3.26
CA VAL A 66 9.44 9.62 3.86
C VAL A 66 9.15 9.12 5.26
N LYS A 67 9.10 10.06 6.21
CA LYS A 67 8.84 9.75 7.62
C LYS A 67 7.39 10.02 8.00
N GLU A 68 7.01 9.52 9.16
CA GLU A 68 5.65 9.60 9.69
C GLU A 68 5.05 11.00 9.63
N LYS A 69 5.82 12.01 10.02
CA LYS A 69 5.33 13.39 10.05
C LYS A 69 4.81 13.84 8.68
N GLN A 70 5.54 13.53 7.62
CA GLN A 70 5.15 13.90 6.26
C GLN A 70 3.90 13.14 5.83
N ILE A 71 3.83 11.86 6.16
CA ILE A 71 2.68 11.01 5.80
C ILE A 71 1.42 11.55 6.47
N VAL A 72 1.50 11.84 7.76
CA VAL A 72 0.38 12.39 8.52
C VAL A 72 -0.04 13.76 7.97
N ASN A 73 0.93 14.63 7.67
CA ASN A 73 0.64 15.95 7.11
C ASN A 73 -0.05 15.85 5.74
N ASP A 74 0.39 14.92 4.90
CA ASP A 74 -0.21 14.71 3.58
C ASP A 74 -1.68 14.30 3.69
N LEU A 75 -2.00 13.44 4.65
CA LEU A 75 -3.38 13.02 4.89
C LEU A 75 -4.23 14.14 5.52
N LEU A 76 -3.65 14.90 6.44
CA LEU A 76 -4.33 16.06 7.03
C LEU A 76 -4.67 17.13 5.98
N TYR A 77 -3.79 17.29 4.99
CA TYR A 77 -3.99 18.27 3.92
C TYR A 77 -5.27 18.03 3.13
N LEU A 78 -5.71 16.78 3.02
CA LEU A 78 -6.96 16.43 2.32
C LEU A 78 -8.21 16.90 3.07
N LYS A 79 -8.09 17.21 4.36
CA LYS A 79 -9.20 17.67 5.21
C LYS A 79 -10.36 16.69 5.31
N SER A 80 -10.08 15.40 5.09
CA SER A 80 -11.10 14.33 5.14
C SER A 80 -11.31 13.80 6.54
N ARG A 81 -10.32 13.96 7.43
CA ARG A 81 -10.38 13.41 8.79
C ARG A 81 -9.45 14.17 9.74
N SER A 82 -9.72 14.03 11.03
CA SER A 82 -8.93 14.66 12.10
C SER A 82 -7.59 13.94 12.32
N ILE A 83 -6.69 14.59 13.04
CA ILE A 83 -5.42 13.98 13.44
C ILE A 83 -5.65 12.71 14.28
N GLU A 84 -6.66 12.71 15.15
CA GLU A 84 -7.00 11.55 15.97
C GLU A 84 -7.45 10.37 15.12
N GLU A 85 -8.24 10.63 14.08
CA GLU A 85 -8.68 9.60 13.15
C GLU A 85 -7.51 9.03 12.35
N ILE A 86 -6.58 9.89 11.91
CA ILE A 86 -5.38 9.45 11.20
C ILE A 86 -4.52 8.58 12.11
N ASN A 87 -4.26 9.01 13.31
CA ASN A 87 -3.42 8.27 14.27
C ASN A 87 -4.03 6.91 14.63
N LYS A 88 -5.34 6.80 14.60
CA LYS A 88 -6.05 5.55 14.86
C LYS A 88 -5.99 4.58 13.69
N GLY A 89 -6.06 5.10 12.46
CA GLY A 89 -6.14 4.28 11.25
C GLY A 89 -4.83 4.06 10.52
N VAL A 90 -3.78 4.83 10.82
CA VAL A 90 -2.51 4.80 10.10
C VAL A 90 -1.35 4.56 11.06
N SER A 91 -0.47 3.63 10.70
CA SER A 91 0.79 3.38 11.43
C SER A 91 1.94 3.41 10.43
N VAL A 92 3.04 4.05 10.81
CA VAL A 92 4.22 4.18 9.95
C VAL A 92 5.37 3.40 10.56
N PHE A 93 6.08 2.66 9.73
CA PHE A 93 7.18 1.78 10.14
C PHE A 93 8.46 2.14 9.41
N ASP A 94 9.60 1.88 10.07
CA ASP A 94 10.93 2.06 9.48
C ASP A 94 11.47 0.78 8.83
N ASP A 95 10.74 -0.32 8.93
CA ASP A 95 11.16 -1.63 8.45
C ASP A 95 10.09 -2.20 7.51
N PRO A 96 10.47 -2.56 6.26
CA PRO A 96 9.51 -3.10 5.31
C PRO A 96 8.93 -4.45 5.73
N TYR A 97 9.65 -5.25 6.50
CA TYR A 97 9.12 -6.54 6.97
C TYR A 97 8.10 -6.34 8.08
N GLU A 98 8.35 -5.40 8.97
CA GLU A 98 7.40 -5.08 10.05
C GLU A 98 6.11 -4.48 9.51
N VAL A 99 6.19 -3.63 8.49
CA VAL A 99 4.98 -3.01 7.90
C VAL A 99 4.04 -4.04 7.30
N CYS A 100 4.59 -5.13 6.78
CA CYS A 100 3.82 -6.18 6.11
C CYS A 100 3.32 -7.27 7.07
N LYS A 101 3.85 -7.33 8.30
CA LYS A 101 3.50 -8.38 9.26
C LYS A 101 2.03 -8.33 9.63
N GLY A 102 1.33 -9.44 9.45
CA GLY A 102 -0.10 -9.52 9.75
C GLY A 102 -0.99 -8.82 8.73
N ALA A 103 -0.44 -8.31 7.64
CA ALA A 103 -1.23 -7.64 6.62
C ALA A 103 -2.07 -8.63 5.80
N HIS A 104 -3.23 -8.18 5.37
CA HIS A 104 -4.10 -8.92 4.45
C HIS A 104 -3.68 -8.66 3.00
N ALA A 105 -3.16 -7.47 2.72
CA ALA A 105 -2.74 -7.09 1.38
C ALA A 105 -1.57 -6.10 1.44
N ILE A 106 -0.80 -6.06 0.37
CA ILE A 106 0.28 -5.08 0.15
C ILE A 106 -0.09 -4.28 -1.09
N ALA A 107 -0.03 -2.95 -0.99
CA ALA A 107 -0.19 -2.04 -2.11
C ALA A 107 1.16 -1.39 -2.42
N ILE A 108 1.65 -1.56 -3.64
CA ILE A 108 2.91 -0.97 -4.08
C ILE A 108 2.58 0.27 -4.91
N LEU A 109 2.95 1.44 -4.41
CA LEU A 109 2.56 2.71 -5.00
C LEU A 109 3.73 3.60 -5.42
N THR A 110 4.96 3.17 -5.13
CA THR A 110 6.18 3.80 -5.61
C THR A 110 7.12 2.72 -6.13
N GLU A 111 7.88 3.02 -7.18
CA GLU A 111 8.76 2.05 -7.83
C GLU A 111 10.19 2.02 -7.26
N TRP A 112 10.34 2.03 -5.93
CA TRP A 112 11.66 1.91 -5.31
C TRP A 112 12.31 0.59 -5.70
N ASP A 113 13.58 0.65 -6.11
CA ASP A 113 14.30 -0.55 -6.55
C ASP A 113 14.44 -1.58 -5.44
N GLU A 114 14.58 -1.14 -4.19
CA GLU A 114 14.73 -2.06 -3.06
C GLU A 114 13.53 -3.01 -2.89
N PHE A 115 12.34 -2.62 -3.33
CA PHE A 115 11.15 -3.46 -3.20
C PHE A 115 11.27 -4.78 -3.97
N LYS A 116 12.05 -4.80 -5.05
CA LYS A 116 12.29 -6.00 -5.85
C LYS A 116 13.17 -7.02 -5.11
N ASP A 117 14.03 -6.53 -4.20
CA ASP A 117 15.08 -7.32 -3.57
C ASP A 117 14.71 -7.86 -2.19
N TYR A 118 13.47 -7.65 -1.75
CA TYR A 118 13.01 -8.16 -0.46
C TYR A 118 12.89 -9.68 -0.46
N ASP A 119 12.99 -10.26 0.73
CA ASP A 119 12.69 -11.68 0.96
C ASP A 119 11.17 -11.85 0.97
N TRP A 120 10.57 -11.99 -0.20
CA TRP A 120 9.12 -12.06 -0.37
C TRP A 120 8.51 -13.31 0.25
N LYS A 121 9.28 -14.41 0.34
CA LYS A 121 8.82 -15.61 1.06
C LYS A 121 8.65 -15.32 2.56
N ARG A 122 9.59 -14.60 3.14
CA ARG A 122 9.50 -14.18 4.55
C ARG A 122 8.29 -13.27 4.77
N ILE A 123 8.06 -12.34 3.86
CA ILE A 123 6.90 -11.44 3.91
C ILE A 123 5.61 -12.26 3.86
N TYR A 124 5.55 -13.18 2.90
CA TYR A 124 4.38 -14.06 2.73
C TYR A 124 4.08 -14.84 4.00
N ASP A 125 5.10 -15.45 4.59
CA ASP A 125 4.92 -16.31 5.77
C ASP A 125 4.37 -15.55 6.98
N ASN A 126 4.58 -14.24 7.04
CA ASN A 126 4.14 -13.40 8.15
C ASN A 126 2.84 -12.63 7.87
N MET A 127 2.22 -12.84 6.73
CA MET A 127 0.96 -12.20 6.37
C MET A 127 -0.25 -13.09 6.69
N LYS A 128 -1.42 -12.47 6.73
CA LYS A 128 -2.68 -13.21 6.78
C LYS A 128 -2.92 -13.90 5.44
N LYS A 129 -3.56 -15.06 5.46
CA LYS A 129 -3.87 -15.83 4.27
C LYS A 129 -5.37 -15.80 3.96
N PRO A 130 -5.76 -15.70 2.72
CA PRO A 130 -4.91 -15.56 1.53
C PRO A 130 -4.20 -14.20 1.52
N ALA A 131 -2.95 -14.19 1.03
CA ALA A 131 -2.13 -12.97 0.99
C ALA A 131 -2.18 -12.35 -0.40
N PHE A 132 -2.48 -11.06 -0.47
CA PHE A 132 -2.66 -10.34 -1.73
C PHE A 132 -1.58 -9.28 -1.93
N ILE A 133 -1.15 -9.09 -3.18
CA ILE A 133 -0.31 -7.97 -3.59
C ILE A 133 -1.01 -7.24 -4.73
N PHE A 134 -1.08 -5.91 -4.60
CA PHE A 134 -1.57 -5.02 -5.65
C PHE A 134 -0.40 -4.13 -6.08
N ASP A 135 0.18 -4.45 -7.25
CA ASP A 135 1.35 -3.75 -7.76
C ASP A 135 0.93 -2.62 -8.69
N GLY A 136 0.88 -1.42 -8.16
CA GLY A 136 0.48 -0.23 -8.90
C GLY A 136 1.57 0.33 -9.81
N ARG A 137 2.78 -0.24 -9.79
CA ARG A 137 3.92 0.28 -10.55
C ARG A 137 4.55 -0.75 -11.49
N ASN A 138 4.02 -1.97 -11.52
CA ASN A 138 4.48 -3.06 -12.37
C ASN A 138 5.98 -3.39 -12.16
N ILE A 139 6.41 -3.42 -10.91
CA ILE A 139 7.83 -3.62 -10.59
C ILE A 139 8.18 -5.04 -10.18
N LEU A 140 7.22 -5.83 -9.73
CA LEU A 140 7.48 -7.20 -9.28
C LEU A 140 7.35 -8.21 -10.41
N ASP A 141 8.11 -9.31 -10.28
CA ASP A 141 8.00 -10.45 -11.19
C ASP A 141 6.77 -11.28 -10.79
N ALA A 142 5.70 -11.16 -11.57
CA ALA A 142 4.42 -11.81 -11.29
C ALA A 142 4.55 -13.33 -11.09
N LYS A 143 5.35 -13.99 -11.93
CA LYS A 143 5.52 -15.45 -11.88
C LYS A 143 6.15 -15.86 -10.56
N LYS A 144 7.23 -15.20 -10.16
CA LYS A 144 7.94 -15.51 -8.90
C LYS A 144 7.04 -15.26 -7.69
N ILE A 145 6.30 -14.16 -7.70
CA ILE A 145 5.42 -13.77 -6.59
C ILE A 145 4.28 -14.80 -6.46
N LYS A 146 3.67 -15.20 -7.57
CA LYS A 146 2.61 -16.22 -7.55
C LYS A 146 3.12 -17.59 -7.10
N GLU A 147 4.34 -17.94 -7.50
CA GLU A 147 4.96 -19.21 -7.08
C GLU A 147 5.17 -19.28 -5.56
N ILE A 148 5.39 -18.14 -4.91
CA ILE A 148 5.51 -18.06 -3.45
C ILE A 148 4.17 -18.38 -2.78
N GLY A 149 3.06 -17.99 -3.41
CA GLY A 149 1.72 -18.23 -2.91
C GLY A 149 0.80 -17.01 -2.91
N PHE A 150 1.32 -15.84 -3.24
CA PHE A 150 0.52 -14.62 -3.29
C PHE A 150 -0.54 -14.66 -4.40
N HIS A 151 -1.69 -14.07 -4.10
CA HIS A 151 -2.62 -13.63 -5.12
C HIS A 151 -2.14 -12.26 -5.60
N PHE A 152 -1.79 -12.16 -6.87
CA PHE A 152 -1.09 -10.99 -7.42
C PHE A 152 -1.94 -10.27 -8.44
N ASN A 153 -2.09 -8.96 -8.25
CA ASN A 153 -2.77 -8.05 -9.17
C ASN A 153 -1.80 -6.93 -9.56
N ALA A 154 -1.68 -6.67 -10.86
CA ALA A 154 -0.85 -5.58 -11.36
C ALA A 154 -1.64 -4.70 -12.32
N ILE A 155 -1.38 -3.39 -12.28
CA ILE A 155 -2.01 -2.43 -13.18
C ILE A 155 -1.57 -2.72 -14.63
N GLY A 156 -2.57 -2.77 -15.53
CA GLY A 156 -2.31 -2.89 -16.96
C GLY A 156 -1.76 -4.22 -17.41
N ARG A 157 -1.72 -5.23 -16.52
CA ARG A 157 -1.36 -6.60 -16.90
C ARG A 157 -2.60 -7.47 -16.97
N GLU A 158 -2.64 -8.29 -18.01
CA GLU A 158 -3.59 -9.40 -18.08
C GLU A 158 -2.91 -10.63 -17.50
N ASP A 159 -3.58 -11.28 -16.62
CA ASP A 159 -3.07 -12.52 -16.01
C ASP A 159 -3.63 -13.75 -16.69
#